data_4149b4587baf51a88c994920be630b3c
#
_entry.id   4149b4587baf51a88c994920be630b3c
#
_cell.length_a   1.000
_cell.length_b   1.000
_cell.length_c   1.000
_cell.angle_alpha   90.00
_cell.angle_beta   90.00
_cell.angle_gamma   90.00
#
_symmetry.space_group_name_H-M   'P 1'
#
loop_
_entity.id
_entity.type
_entity.pdbx_description
1 polymer ?
#
loop_
_entity_poly.entity_id
_entity_poly.type
_entity_poly.pdbx_seq_one_letter_code
_entity_poly.pdbx_strand_id
1 'polypeptide(L)'
;GIRDHCVTGVQDVCSSDLIKAPGFGDRRKAMLQDMAILTKGQVISEEVGLKLENVTLDLLGRAKKVVVTKDETTIIEGAGDEADINGRINQIKTEIDNTDSDYDREKLQERLAKLSGGVAVLKVGAATEVELKEKKHRIEDAVSTTKAAIEEGVVPGGGVDRKSTRLNSSHTVI
;
A
#
# COMPACT_ATOMS: atom_id res chain seq x y z
N GLY A 1 -2.97 0.89 -21.48
CA GLY A 1 -3.20 -0.54 -21.43
C GLY A 1 -2.13 -1.17 -20.58
N ILE A 2 -2.48 -1.51 -19.34
CA ILE A 2 -1.62 -2.24 -18.41
C ILE A 2 -1.60 -3.68 -18.89
N ARG A 3 -0.45 -4.20 -19.28
CA ARG A 3 -0.30 -5.61 -19.60
C ARG A 3 0.07 -6.36 -18.33
N ASP A 4 -0.78 -7.29 -17.94
CA ASP A 4 -0.47 -8.30 -16.93
C ASP A 4 0.62 -9.22 -17.50
N HIS A 5 1.87 -8.96 -17.16
CA HIS A 5 2.95 -9.91 -17.42
C HIS A 5 3.09 -10.86 -16.23
N CYS A 6 2.44 -12.01 -16.37
CA CYS A 6 2.78 -13.20 -15.61
C CYS A 6 4.11 -13.73 -16.17
N VAL A 7 5.21 -13.53 -15.47
CA VAL A 7 6.53 -14.04 -15.87
C VAL A 7 6.59 -15.50 -15.49
N THR A 8 6.32 -16.39 -16.44
CA THR A 8 6.84 -17.75 -16.46
C THR A 8 8.13 -17.71 -17.27
N GLY A 9 9.22 -18.12 -16.60
CA GLY A 9 10.59 -18.00 -17.09
C GLY A 9 10.79 -18.37 -18.55
N VAL A 10 11.53 -17.51 -19.20
CA VAL A 10 12.60 -17.70 -20.19
C VAL A 10 13.00 -16.30 -20.66
N GLN A 11 14.28 -15.95 -20.46
CA GLN A 11 15.04 -14.92 -21.17
C GLN A 11 14.20 -13.88 -21.92
N ASP A 12 13.83 -12.82 -21.28
CA ASP A 12 13.43 -11.64 -21.99
C ASP A 12 14.07 -10.39 -21.39
N VAL A 13 14.80 -9.78 -22.29
CA VAL A 13 15.15 -8.39 -22.38
C VAL A 13 14.44 -7.57 -21.32
N CYS A 14 15.20 -6.96 -20.43
CA CYS A 14 14.73 -6.05 -19.39
C CYS A 14 13.58 -5.16 -19.88
N SER A 15 12.35 -5.55 -19.61
CA SER A 15 11.23 -4.63 -19.63
C SER A 15 11.20 -3.94 -18.27
N SER A 16 11.58 -2.67 -18.24
CA SER A 16 11.45 -1.84 -17.06
C SER A 16 10.16 -1.03 -17.14
N ASP A 17 9.29 -1.22 -16.17
CA ASP A 17 8.08 -0.42 -16.02
C ASP A 17 8.38 0.76 -15.08
N LEU A 18 8.09 1.97 -15.54
CA LEU A 18 8.26 3.18 -14.75
C LEU A 18 6.97 3.50 -14.01
N ILE A 19 7.08 3.63 -12.71
CA ILE A 19 5.97 3.97 -11.82
C ILE A 19 6.21 5.36 -11.23
N LYS A 20 5.15 6.16 -11.14
CA LYS A 20 5.22 7.46 -10.48
C LYS A 20 5.52 7.27 -9.00
N ALA A 21 6.57 7.94 -8.50
CA ALA A 21 6.91 7.92 -7.08
C ALA A 21 5.79 8.54 -6.22
N PRO A 22 5.47 7.93 -5.07
CA PRO A 22 4.44 8.44 -4.17
C PRO A 22 4.90 9.71 -3.45
N GLY A 23 3.95 10.62 -3.19
CA GLY A 23 4.20 11.83 -2.41
C GLY A 23 5.00 12.92 -3.14
N PHE A 24 5.36 13.96 -2.40
CA PHE A 24 6.10 15.11 -2.88
C PHE A 24 7.17 15.52 -1.86
N GLY A 25 8.27 16.12 -2.33
CA GLY A 25 9.34 16.65 -1.49
C GLY A 25 9.99 15.60 -0.59
N ASP A 26 10.29 15.96 0.65
CA ASP A 26 10.98 15.08 1.60
C ASP A 26 10.17 13.86 2.01
N ARG A 27 8.84 13.95 1.99
CA ARG A 27 7.96 12.80 2.20
C ARG A 27 8.15 11.72 1.14
N ARG A 28 8.37 12.11 -0.12
CA ARG A 28 8.69 11.17 -1.21
C ARG A 28 9.96 10.39 -0.90
N LYS A 29 11.00 11.10 -0.44
CA LYS A 29 12.28 10.47 -0.07
C LYS A 29 12.09 9.47 1.07
N ALA A 30 11.35 9.86 2.10
CA ALA A 30 11.05 9.00 3.24
C ALA A 30 10.27 7.74 2.83
N MET A 31 9.26 7.85 1.95
CA MET A 31 8.52 6.71 1.43
C MET A 31 9.38 5.80 0.55
N LEU A 32 10.26 6.38 -0.27
CA LEU A 32 11.21 5.60 -1.08
C LEU A 32 12.22 4.86 -0.19
N GLN A 33 12.69 5.46 0.90
CA GLN A 33 13.54 4.79 1.89
C GLN A 33 12.82 3.64 2.58
N ASP A 34 11.55 3.80 2.93
CA ASP A 34 10.75 2.75 3.53
C ASP A 34 10.61 1.56 2.56
N MET A 35 10.38 1.82 1.27
CA MET A 35 10.36 0.78 0.23
C MET A 35 11.73 0.13 0.02
N ALA A 36 12.80 0.90 0.05
CA ALA A 36 14.17 0.37 -0.08
C ALA A 36 14.51 -0.59 1.07
N ILE A 37 14.18 -0.25 2.30
CA ILE A 37 14.39 -1.12 3.46
C ILE A 37 13.56 -2.40 3.33
N LEU A 38 12.30 -2.30 2.91
CA LEU A 38 11.42 -3.45 2.72
C LEU A 38 11.93 -4.42 1.66
N THR A 39 12.56 -3.91 0.60
CA THR A 39 13.01 -4.72 -0.54
C THR A 39 14.50 -5.05 -0.50
N LYS A 40 15.24 -4.55 0.51
CA LYS A 40 16.71 -4.63 0.61
C LYS A 40 17.41 -3.94 -0.56
N GLY A 41 16.83 -2.85 -1.04
CA GLY A 41 17.42 -1.99 -2.07
C GLY A 41 18.00 -0.72 -1.48
N GLN A 42 18.47 0.16 -2.35
CA GLN A 42 18.95 1.48 -1.98
C GLN A 42 18.28 2.57 -2.81
N VAL A 43 17.94 3.68 -2.16
CA VAL A 43 17.38 4.85 -2.87
C VAL A 43 18.51 5.55 -3.63
N ILE A 44 18.31 5.72 -4.92
CA ILE A 44 19.22 6.43 -5.79
C ILE A 44 18.75 7.89 -5.85
N SER A 45 19.55 8.77 -5.30
CA SER A 45 19.29 10.21 -5.27
C SER A 45 20.59 10.96 -5.48
N GLU A 46 20.54 12.07 -6.18
CA GLU A 46 21.71 12.95 -6.37
C GLU A 46 22.27 13.46 -5.04
N GLU A 47 21.42 13.61 -4.01
CA GLU A 47 21.83 14.02 -2.66
C GLU A 47 22.71 12.97 -1.96
N VAL A 48 22.49 11.69 -2.27
CA VAL A 48 23.31 10.59 -1.74
C VAL A 48 24.58 10.42 -2.58
N GLY A 49 24.75 11.22 -3.62
CA GLY A 49 25.91 11.15 -4.51
C GLY A 49 25.86 10.01 -5.53
N LEU A 50 24.76 9.27 -5.59
CA LEU A 50 24.55 8.19 -6.54
C LEU A 50 23.90 8.72 -7.82
N LYS A 51 24.64 8.68 -8.92
CA LYS A 51 24.09 8.97 -10.24
C LYS A 51 23.53 7.69 -10.87
N LEU A 52 22.47 7.84 -11.67
CA LEU A 52 21.84 6.71 -12.38
C LEU A 52 22.83 5.91 -13.25
N GLU A 53 23.88 6.56 -13.73
CA GLU A 53 24.93 5.93 -14.55
C GLU A 53 25.77 4.88 -13.79
N ASN A 54 25.84 5.02 -12.46
CA ASN A 54 26.67 4.16 -11.59
C ASN A 54 25.83 3.11 -10.86
N VAL A 55 24.57 2.90 -11.25
CA VAL A 55 23.68 1.92 -10.61
C VAL A 55 24.07 0.52 -11.01
N THR A 56 24.34 -0.32 -10.02
CA THR A 56 24.57 -1.75 -10.19
C THR A 56 23.34 -2.56 -9.77
N LEU A 57 23.24 -3.79 -10.26
CA LEU A 57 22.12 -4.68 -9.92
C LEU A 57 22.05 -5.00 -8.42
N ASP A 58 23.14 -4.89 -7.70
CA ASP A 58 23.21 -5.15 -6.25
C ASP A 58 22.50 -4.08 -5.42
N LEU A 59 22.32 -2.88 -5.98
CA LEU A 59 21.60 -1.78 -5.33
C LEU A 59 20.08 -1.87 -5.51
N LEU A 60 19.62 -2.74 -6.44
CA LEU A 60 18.22 -2.93 -6.71
C LEU A 60 17.58 -3.83 -5.63
N GLY A 61 16.45 -3.42 -5.12
CA GLY A 61 15.66 -4.22 -4.21
C GLY A 61 15.03 -5.43 -4.89
N ARG A 62 14.63 -6.41 -4.07
CA ARG A 62 13.95 -7.62 -4.53
C ARG A 62 12.63 -7.80 -3.81
N ALA A 63 11.62 -8.25 -4.53
CA ALA A 63 10.33 -8.64 -3.98
C ALA A 63 9.81 -9.85 -4.72
N LYS A 64 9.01 -10.68 -4.05
CA LYS A 64 8.39 -11.86 -4.68
C LYS A 64 7.34 -11.46 -5.71
N LYS A 65 6.55 -10.45 -5.40
CA LYS A 65 5.50 -9.95 -6.28
C LYS A 65 5.27 -8.47 -6.04
N VAL A 66 5.13 -7.72 -7.13
CA VAL A 66 4.71 -6.33 -7.10
C VAL A 66 3.44 -6.19 -7.92
N VAL A 67 2.40 -5.64 -7.34
CA VAL A 67 1.12 -5.37 -8.01
C VAL A 67 0.96 -3.86 -8.11
N VAL A 68 0.89 -3.37 -9.33
CA VAL A 68 0.72 -1.95 -9.62
C VAL A 68 -0.65 -1.74 -10.25
N THR A 69 -1.44 -0.88 -9.63
CA THR A 69 -2.69 -0.39 -10.18
C THR A 69 -2.53 1.09 -10.53
N LYS A 70 -3.59 1.72 -11.02
CA LYS A 70 -3.58 3.14 -11.35
C LYS A 70 -3.29 4.03 -10.13
N ASP A 71 -3.79 3.63 -8.98
CA ASP A 71 -3.81 4.44 -7.76
C ASP A 71 -2.94 3.87 -6.64
N GLU A 72 -2.65 2.56 -6.67
CA GLU A 72 -1.95 1.86 -5.59
C GLU A 72 -0.81 0.98 -6.14
N THR A 73 0.26 0.88 -5.35
CA THR A 73 1.34 -0.07 -5.58
C THR A 73 1.51 -0.94 -4.34
N THR A 74 1.34 -2.25 -4.50
CA THR A 74 1.47 -3.22 -3.42
C THR A 74 2.70 -4.08 -3.64
N ILE A 75 3.60 -4.08 -2.66
CA ILE A 75 4.80 -4.92 -2.64
C ILE A 75 4.54 -6.10 -1.69
N ILE A 76 4.67 -7.31 -2.20
CA ILE A 76 4.40 -8.53 -1.45
C ILE A 76 5.69 -9.30 -1.26
N GLU A 77 6.02 -9.63 -0.01
CA GLU A 77 7.23 -10.37 0.37
C GLU A 77 8.52 -9.73 -0.20
N GLY A 78 8.87 -8.56 0.33
CA GLY A 78 10.17 -7.93 0.08
C GLY A 78 11.32 -8.75 0.70
N ALA A 79 12.51 -8.62 0.16
CA ALA A 79 13.71 -9.32 0.63
C ALA A 79 14.41 -8.60 1.80
N GLY A 80 13.77 -7.59 2.41
CA GLY A 80 14.32 -6.84 3.53
C GLY A 80 14.45 -7.69 4.81
N ASP A 81 15.45 -7.37 5.61
CA ASP A 81 15.66 -8.03 6.89
C ASP A 81 14.68 -7.50 7.94
N GLU A 82 14.05 -8.39 8.71
CA GLU A 82 13.08 -8.00 9.75
C GLU A 82 13.68 -7.06 10.82
N ALA A 83 14.96 -7.19 11.10
CA ALA A 83 15.66 -6.31 12.03
C ALA A 83 15.70 -4.86 11.54
N ASP A 84 15.98 -4.65 10.27
CA ASP A 84 16.03 -3.32 9.65
C ASP A 84 14.63 -2.70 9.56
N ILE A 85 13.62 -3.51 9.21
CA ILE A 85 12.22 -3.08 9.19
C ILE A 85 11.76 -2.66 10.58
N ASN A 86 12.06 -3.46 11.62
CA ASN A 86 11.73 -3.12 13.01
C ASN A 86 12.49 -1.87 13.50
N GLY A 87 13.75 -1.72 13.10
CA GLY A 87 14.53 -0.50 13.36
C GLY A 87 13.84 0.73 12.75
N ARG A 88 13.38 0.64 11.52
CA ARG A 88 12.65 1.72 10.84
C ARG A 88 11.31 2.02 11.50
N ILE A 89 10.55 1.01 11.89
CA ILE A 89 9.30 1.16 12.64
C ILE A 89 9.54 1.94 13.94
N ASN A 90 10.60 1.63 14.69
CA ASN A 90 10.93 2.33 15.91
C ASN A 90 11.36 3.78 15.67
N GLN A 91 12.08 4.06 14.58
CA GLN A 91 12.37 5.44 14.18
C GLN A 91 11.10 6.24 13.94
N ILE A 92 10.17 5.71 13.13
CA ILE A 92 8.91 6.38 12.83
C ILE A 92 8.08 6.59 14.10
N LYS A 93 8.05 5.65 15.04
CA LYS A 93 7.39 5.84 16.34
C LYS A 93 7.99 7.01 17.12
N THR A 94 9.31 7.10 17.17
CA THR A 94 10.00 8.21 17.83
C THR A 94 9.71 9.56 17.13
N GLU A 95 9.63 9.57 15.80
CA GLU A 95 9.22 10.76 15.04
C GLU A 95 7.79 11.18 15.37
N ILE A 96 6.85 10.24 15.51
CA ILE A 96 5.46 10.49 15.91
C ILE A 96 5.39 11.15 17.30
N ASP A 97 6.19 10.65 18.25
CA ASP A 97 6.21 11.17 19.63
C ASP A 97 6.81 12.59 19.70
N ASN A 98 7.73 12.92 18.80
CA ASN A 98 8.42 14.20 18.75
C ASN A 98 7.73 15.25 17.87
N THR A 99 6.68 14.88 17.14
CA THR A 99 6.02 15.78 16.19
C THR A 99 4.88 16.55 16.85
N ASP A 100 4.93 17.87 16.79
CA ASP A 100 3.90 18.78 17.33
C ASP A 100 2.71 18.98 16.37
N SER A 101 2.88 18.66 15.09
CA SER A 101 1.86 18.82 14.05
C SER A 101 0.95 17.61 13.97
N ASP A 102 -0.35 17.80 14.20
CA ASP A 102 -1.34 16.72 14.09
C ASP A 102 -1.40 16.13 12.69
N TYR A 103 -1.24 16.94 11.65
CA TYR A 103 -1.22 16.48 10.26
C TYR A 103 0.02 15.60 9.96
N ASP A 104 1.19 15.98 10.45
CA ASP A 104 2.40 15.17 10.24
C ASP A 104 2.33 13.88 11.05
N ARG A 105 1.76 13.93 12.26
CA ARG A 105 1.48 12.75 13.08
C ARG A 105 0.60 11.75 12.36
N GLU A 106 -0.49 12.20 11.75
CA GLU A 106 -1.39 11.35 10.96
C GLU A 106 -0.64 10.68 9.78
N LYS A 107 0.17 11.44 9.06
CA LYS A 107 0.95 10.92 7.92
C LYS A 107 2.06 9.93 8.34
N LEU A 108 2.67 10.14 9.48
CA LEU A 108 3.63 9.21 10.06
C LEU A 108 2.95 7.92 10.54
N GLN A 109 1.75 8.02 11.13
CA GLN A 109 0.94 6.86 11.50
C GLN A 109 0.51 6.05 10.27
N GLU A 110 0.14 6.70 9.18
CA GLU A 110 -0.17 6.04 7.91
C GLU A 110 1.05 5.26 7.37
N ARG A 111 2.25 5.84 7.41
CA ARG A 111 3.49 5.16 7.03
C ARG A 111 3.79 3.96 7.94
N LEU A 112 3.64 4.15 9.25
CA LEU A 112 3.81 3.08 10.23
C LEU A 112 2.87 1.91 9.96
N ALA A 113 1.60 2.18 9.68
CA ALA A 113 0.60 1.16 9.36
C ALA A 113 0.97 0.38 8.09
N LYS A 114 1.49 1.05 7.06
CA LYS A 114 1.94 0.39 5.82
C LYS A 114 3.13 -0.54 6.04
N LEU A 115 4.06 -0.17 6.91
CA LEU A 115 5.23 -1.00 7.23
C LEU A 115 4.93 -2.15 8.19
N SER A 116 4.08 -1.91 9.20
CA SER A 116 3.77 -2.89 10.25
C SER A 116 2.59 -3.79 9.91
N GLY A 117 1.67 -3.34 9.05
CA GLY A 117 0.39 -4.00 8.81
C GLY A 117 0.45 -5.26 7.94
N GLY A 118 1.50 -5.44 7.17
CA GLY A 118 1.60 -6.55 6.22
C GLY A 118 0.54 -6.51 5.11
N VAL A 119 0.61 -7.49 4.22
CA VAL A 119 -0.36 -7.67 3.13
C VAL A 119 -1.05 -9.01 3.28
N ALA A 120 -2.38 -8.99 3.42
CA ALA A 120 -3.18 -10.21 3.44
C ALA A 120 -3.61 -10.58 2.01
N VAL A 121 -3.40 -11.84 1.63
CA VAL A 121 -3.83 -12.38 0.34
C VAL A 121 -5.02 -13.30 0.53
N LEU A 122 -6.20 -12.88 0.08
CA LEU A 122 -7.41 -13.69 0.08
C LEU A 122 -7.49 -14.48 -1.23
N LYS A 123 -7.32 -15.80 -1.14
CA LYS A 123 -7.50 -16.68 -2.29
C LYS A 123 -8.95 -17.12 -2.37
N VAL A 124 -9.63 -16.76 -3.46
CA VAL A 124 -11.04 -17.07 -3.70
C VAL A 124 -11.14 -18.18 -4.74
N GLY A 125 -11.94 -19.21 -4.46
CA GLY A 125 -12.26 -20.30 -5.38
C GLY A 125 -13.77 -20.44 -5.55
N ALA A 126 -14.18 -20.91 -6.74
CA ALA A 126 -15.56 -21.27 -7.04
C ALA A 126 -15.61 -22.39 -8.09
N ALA A 127 -16.74 -23.05 -8.22
CA ALA A 127 -16.94 -24.13 -9.20
C ALA A 127 -17.08 -23.57 -10.63
N THR A 128 -17.60 -22.36 -10.77
CA THR A 128 -17.82 -21.71 -12.08
C THR A 128 -17.18 -20.32 -12.12
N GLU A 129 -16.86 -19.83 -13.32
CA GLU A 129 -16.27 -18.50 -13.51
C GLU A 129 -17.24 -17.38 -13.10
N VAL A 130 -18.53 -17.57 -13.32
CA VAL A 130 -19.57 -16.60 -12.95
C VAL A 130 -19.64 -16.48 -11.42
N GLU A 131 -19.69 -17.59 -10.73
CA GLU A 131 -19.68 -17.62 -9.26
C GLU A 131 -18.38 -17.04 -8.68
N LEU A 132 -17.23 -17.28 -9.33
CA LEU A 132 -15.96 -16.70 -8.94
C LEU A 132 -15.99 -15.16 -9.02
N LYS A 133 -16.51 -14.61 -10.12
CA LYS A 133 -16.67 -13.16 -10.30
C LYS A 133 -17.59 -12.57 -9.25
N GLU A 134 -18.74 -13.20 -9.00
CA GLU A 134 -19.67 -12.74 -7.97
C GLU A 134 -19.04 -12.73 -6.57
N LYS A 135 -18.36 -13.80 -6.16
CA LYS A 135 -17.65 -13.87 -4.89
C LYS A 135 -16.55 -12.81 -4.79
N LYS A 136 -15.81 -12.60 -5.88
CA LYS A 136 -14.75 -11.59 -5.94
C LYS A 136 -15.31 -10.20 -5.71
N HIS A 137 -16.36 -9.81 -6.43
CA HIS A 137 -17.02 -8.51 -6.26
C HIS A 137 -17.54 -8.31 -4.84
N ARG A 138 -18.19 -9.32 -4.26
CA ARG A 138 -18.69 -9.26 -2.88
C ARG A 138 -17.56 -9.04 -1.86
N ILE A 139 -16.39 -9.65 -2.08
CA ILE A 139 -15.23 -9.44 -1.22
C ILE A 139 -14.63 -8.04 -1.44
N GLU A 140 -14.53 -7.59 -2.68
CA GLU A 140 -14.06 -6.24 -3.02
C GLU A 140 -14.93 -5.16 -2.35
N ASP A 141 -16.24 -5.31 -2.40
CA ASP A 141 -17.19 -4.41 -1.74
C ASP A 141 -17.02 -4.43 -0.22
N ALA A 142 -16.88 -5.62 0.37
CA ALA A 142 -16.66 -5.75 1.82
C ALA A 142 -15.35 -5.09 2.26
N VAL A 143 -14.27 -5.24 1.50
CA VAL A 143 -12.98 -4.60 1.78
C VAL A 143 -13.09 -3.09 1.65
N SER A 144 -13.72 -2.58 0.58
CA SER A 144 -13.92 -1.15 0.38
C SER A 144 -14.74 -0.52 1.50
N THR A 145 -15.83 -1.16 1.87
CA THR A 145 -16.69 -0.73 2.98
C THR A 145 -15.96 -0.74 4.32
N THR A 146 -15.15 -1.75 4.57
CA THR A 146 -14.36 -1.85 5.81
C THR A 146 -13.30 -0.75 5.89
N LYS A 147 -12.63 -0.43 4.77
CA LYS A 147 -11.68 0.69 4.72
C LYS A 147 -12.37 2.01 5.04
N ALA A 148 -13.50 2.30 4.41
CA ALA A 148 -14.28 3.50 4.70
C ALA A 148 -14.73 3.57 6.16
N ALA A 149 -15.15 2.44 6.75
CA ALA A 149 -15.55 2.36 8.14
C ALA A 149 -14.39 2.61 9.13
N ILE A 150 -13.16 2.24 8.78
CA ILE A 150 -11.97 2.50 9.58
C ILE A 150 -11.57 3.98 9.49
N GLU A 151 -11.69 4.59 8.32
CA GLU A 151 -11.31 5.99 8.09
C GLU A 151 -12.33 6.98 8.64
N GLU A 152 -13.62 6.73 8.42
CA GLU A 152 -14.71 7.66 8.73
C GLU A 152 -15.53 7.26 9.97
N GLY A 153 -15.36 6.03 10.46
CA GLY A 153 -16.16 5.46 11.51
C GLY A 153 -17.47 4.86 11.03
N VAL A 154 -18.31 4.40 11.98
CA VAL A 154 -19.59 3.77 11.69
C VAL A 154 -20.70 4.42 12.51
N VAL A 155 -21.87 4.51 11.92
CA VAL A 155 -23.10 4.97 12.59
C VAL A 155 -24.17 3.89 12.54
N PRO A 156 -25.12 3.86 13.50
CA PRO A 156 -26.24 2.93 13.46
C PRO A 156 -27.03 3.10 12.17
N GLY A 157 -27.30 2.03 11.45
CA GLY A 157 -28.11 2.04 10.24
C GLY A 157 -29.59 2.33 10.49
N GLY A 158 -30.37 2.39 9.41
CA GLY A 158 -31.82 2.61 9.50
C GLY A 158 -32.25 4.06 9.74
N GLY A 159 -31.37 5.04 9.54
CA GLY A 159 -31.69 6.46 9.69
C GLY A 159 -31.71 6.95 11.14
N VAL A 160 -31.15 6.17 12.08
CA VAL A 160 -31.10 6.51 13.50
C VAL A 160 -30.23 7.74 13.76
N ASP A 161 -29.27 8.03 12.91
CA ASP A 161 -28.38 9.19 12.94
C ASP A 161 -29.06 10.49 12.48
N ARG A 162 -30.18 10.40 11.76
CA ARG A 162 -30.93 11.56 11.28
C ARG A 162 -31.90 12.07 12.33
N LYS A 163 -31.64 13.24 12.87
CA LYS A 163 -32.58 13.98 13.76
C LYS A 163 -33.87 14.45 13.07
N SER A 164 -33.95 14.39 11.74
CA SER A 164 -35.18 14.77 11.04
C SER A 164 -35.97 13.54 10.64
N THR A 165 -37.12 13.41 11.22
CA THR A 165 -38.21 12.47 10.95
C THR A 165 -38.71 12.55 9.49
N ARG A 166 -37.88 12.36 8.50
CA ARG A 166 -38.34 12.05 7.15
C ARG A 166 -37.91 10.64 6.81
N LEU A 167 -38.89 9.77 6.94
CA LEU A 167 -38.89 8.42 6.43
C LEU A 167 -38.28 8.38 5.02
N ASN A 168 -37.05 7.89 4.93
CA ASN A 168 -36.56 7.22 3.75
C ASN A 168 -35.71 6.03 4.22
N SER A 169 -36.39 4.92 4.36
CA SER A 169 -35.91 3.70 5.00
C SER A 169 -35.16 2.77 4.03
N SER A 170 -34.51 3.25 3.00
CA SER A 170 -33.94 2.34 2.00
C SER A 170 -32.44 2.39 1.81
N HIS A 171 -31.71 3.11 2.65
CA HIS A 171 -30.25 3.12 2.54
C HIS A 171 -29.64 2.71 3.87
N THR A 172 -29.20 1.47 3.91
CA THR A 172 -28.20 1.02 4.89
C THR A 172 -26.92 1.77 4.56
N VAL A 173 -26.62 2.78 5.36
CA VAL A 173 -25.32 3.42 5.30
C VAL A 173 -24.45 2.65 6.27
N ILE A 174 -23.44 2.01 5.73
CA ILE A 174 -22.37 1.39 6.48
C ILE A 174 -21.35 2.44 6.79
#